data_4f5af1670ab4e8e243f61546734fe708
#
_entry.id   4f5af1670ab4e8e243f61546734fe708
#
_cell.length_a   1.000
_cell.length_b   1.000
_cell.length_c   1.000
_cell.angle_alpha   90.00
_cell.angle_beta   90.00
_cell.angle_gamma   90.00
#
_symmetry.space_group_name_H-M   'P 1'
#
loop_
_entity.id
_entity.type
_entity.pdbx_description
1 polymer ?
#
loop_
_entity_poly.entity_id
_entity_poly.type
_entity_poly.pdbx_seq_one_letter_code
_entity_poly.pdbx_strand_id
1 'polypeptide(L)'
;DEAAVRDMEPVPGRNDEFIDFGSVYDSERLKAYKEEIRHIKENISVCYGNAHKRLSDALAVHDEWEKYYISNMDFNKSGQLYDEITKLLIGHSRFDKVSVIRHRFLGASTYNGPLDYIENLTSGLSKRYFLKGRPGTGKSTLLKKLVSECKERGINAEVYHCGFDVSSLDMVILPELNACIFDSTAPHLHEPSRTGDEIIDLYEKCVKPGTDEKYSSEIGEINI
;
A
#
# COMPACT_ATOMS: atom_id res chain seq x y z
N ASP A 1 -0.56 9.24 -8.42
CA ASP A 1 -1.86 8.62 -8.66
C ASP A 1 -2.97 9.60 -8.29
N GLU A 2 -3.88 9.91 -9.22
CA GLU A 2 -4.90 10.96 -9.03
C GLU A 2 -5.95 10.57 -7.97
N ALA A 3 -6.21 9.29 -7.79
CA ALA A 3 -7.07 8.78 -6.73
C ALA A 3 -6.43 8.99 -5.34
N ALA A 4 -5.14 8.82 -5.25
CA ALA A 4 -4.34 9.06 -4.06
C ALA A 4 -4.29 10.53 -3.65
N VAL A 5 -4.21 11.43 -4.61
CA VAL A 5 -4.18 12.88 -4.36
C VAL A 5 -5.49 13.41 -3.78
N ARG A 6 -6.63 12.78 -4.08
CA ARG A 6 -7.95 13.22 -3.58
C ARG A 6 -8.13 12.99 -2.09
N ASP A 7 -7.45 11.98 -1.51
CA ASP A 7 -7.59 11.65 -0.09
C ASP A 7 -6.55 12.34 0.80
N MET A 8 -5.59 13.04 0.19
CA MET A 8 -4.60 13.84 0.89
C MET A 8 -4.83 15.32 0.57
N GLU A 9 -5.63 15.99 1.40
CA GLU A 9 -5.76 17.43 1.27
C GLU A 9 -4.43 18.13 1.60
N PRO A 10 -3.85 18.90 0.67
CA PRO A 10 -2.63 19.64 0.93
C PRO A 10 -2.87 20.71 1.99
N VAL A 11 -1.92 20.83 2.94
CA VAL A 11 -1.93 21.86 3.97
C VAL A 11 -0.78 22.83 3.71
N PRO A 12 -1.02 23.90 2.94
CA PRO A 12 0.00 24.86 2.58
C PRO A 12 0.62 25.54 3.80
N GLY A 13 1.96 25.71 3.74
CA GLY A 13 2.71 26.37 4.80
C GLY A 13 3.01 25.50 6.01
N ARG A 14 2.55 24.25 6.04
CA ARG A 14 2.89 23.29 7.09
C ARG A 14 3.80 22.17 6.57
N ASN A 15 3.35 21.41 5.59
CA ASN A 15 4.07 20.26 5.01
C ASN A 15 4.10 20.31 3.48
N ASP A 16 3.32 21.19 2.88
CA ASP A 16 3.12 21.27 1.44
C ASP A 16 3.46 22.64 0.91
N GLU A 17 4.08 22.68 -0.26
CA GLU A 17 4.44 23.90 -0.98
C GLU A 17 3.73 23.89 -2.34
N PHE A 18 3.09 25.02 -2.68
CA PHE A 18 2.51 25.22 -4.00
C PHE A 18 3.54 25.77 -4.97
N ILE A 19 3.74 25.06 -6.07
CA ILE A 19 4.53 25.52 -7.21
C ILE A 19 3.55 25.87 -8.33
N ASP A 20 3.38 27.16 -8.60
CA ASP A 20 2.48 27.64 -9.65
C ASP A 20 3.20 27.73 -10.99
N PHE A 21 2.90 26.81 -11.89
CA PHE A 21 3.34 26.85 -13.28
C PHE A 21 2.50 27.76 -14.18
N GLY A 22 1.40 28.32 -13.68
CA GLY A 22 0.54 29.21 -14.45
C GLY A 22 1.25 30.46 -14.95
N SER A 23 2.23 30.95 -14.20
CA SER A 23 3.02 32.14 -14.53
C SER A 23 3.94 31.96 -15.75
N VAL A 24 4.24 30.69 -16.15
CA VAL A 24 5.11 30.37 -17.30
C VAL A 24 4.33 30.08 -18.57
N TYR A 25 2.98 30.09 -18.52
CA TYR A 25 2.14 29.86 -19.67
C TYR A 25 2.03 31.11 -20.55
N ASP A 26 2.16 30.92 -21.86
CA ASP A 26 1.78 31.93 -22.85
C ASP A 26 0.26 31.91 -23.05
N SER A 27 -0.41 32.76 -22.27
CA SER A 27 -1.87 32.86 -22.24
C SER A 27 -2.46 33.26 -23.61
N GLU A 28 -1.78 34.10 -24.39
CA GLU A 28 -2.27 34.57 -25.69
C GLU A 28 -2.20 33.41 -26.70
N ARG A 29 -1.13 32.64 -26.68
CA ARG A 29 -1.00 31.45 -27.51
C ARG A 29 -2.04 30.40 -27.19
N LEU A 30 -2.30 30.16 -25.91
CA LEU A 30 -3.27 29.16 -25.45
C LEU A 30 -4.71 29.55 -25.79
N LYS A 31 -5.03 30.82 -25.86
CA LYS A 31 -6.39 31.29 -26.30
C LYS A 31 -6.81 30.75 -27.65
N ALA A 32 -5.86 30.62 -28.57
CA ALA A 32 -6.13 30.09 -29.95
C ALA A 32 -6.58 28.61 -29.89
N TYR A 33 -6.18 27.85 -28.86
CA TYR A 33 -6.46 26.42 -28.72
C TYR A 33 -7.51 26.12 -27.64
N LYS A 34 -8.22 27.13 -27.15
CA LYS A 34 -9.13 27.00 -26.01
C LYS A 34 -10.15 25.86 -26.17
N GLU A 35 -10.80 25.78 -27.32
CA GLU A 35 -11.83 24.76 -27.54
C GLU A 35 -11.24 23.36 -27.68
N GLU A 36 -10.09 23.25 -28.34
CA GLU A 36 -9.36 21.98 -28.44
C GLU A 36 -8.91 21.48 -27.07
N ILE A 37 -8.32 22.36 -26.26
CA ILE A 37 -7.90 22.04 -24.88
C ILE A 37 -9.11 21.60 -24.05
N ARG A 38 -10.26 22.30 -24.16
CA ARG A 38 -11.48 21.93 -23.44
C ARG A 38 -11.94 20.53 -23.82
N HIS A 39 -12.01 20.24 -25.11
CA HIS A 39 -12.41 18.93 -25.63
C HIS A 39 -11.48 17.81 -25.17
N ILE A 40 -10.17 18.01 -25.23
CA ILE A 40 -9.17 17.05 -24.72
C ILE A 40 -9.37 16.82 -23.22
N LYS A 41 -9.55 17.87 -22.41
CA LYS A 41 -9.79 17.74 -20.96
C LYS A 41 -11.06 16.96 -20.66
N GLU A 42 -12.15 17.20 -21.40
CA GLU A 42 -13.39 16.45 -21.26
C GLU A 42 -13.18 14.95 -21.55
N ASN A 43 -12.47 14.64 -22.65
CA ASN A 43 -12.15 13.25 -23.01
C ASN A 43 -11.27 12.57 -21.95
N ILE A 44 -10.25 13.26 -21.44
CA ILE A 44 -9.41 12.77 -20.35
C ILE A 44 -10.27 12.47 -19.11
N SER A 45 -11.15 13.39 -18.73
CA SER A 45 -12.05 13.21 -17.57
C SER A 45 -12.94 11.98 -17.72
N VAL A 46 -13.49 11.75 -18.91
CA VAL A 46 -14.28 10.55 -19.20
C VAL A 46 -13.45 9.27 -19.07
N CYS A 47 -12.22 9.27 -19.62
CA CYS A 47 -11.31 8.12 -19.53
C CYS A 47 -10.95 7.79 -18.08
N TYR A 48 -10.60 8.79 -17.27
CA TYR A 48 -10.33 8.62 -15.85
C TYR A 48 -11.55 8.13 -15.09
N GLY A 49 -12.74 8.70 -15.34
CA GLY A 49 -13.98 8.24 -14.74
C GLY A 49 -14.26 6.76 -15.01
N ASN A 50 -14.04 6.32 -16.25
CA ASN A 50 -14.18 4.91 -16.62
C ASN A 50 -13.13 4.02 -15.94
N ALA A 51 -11.88 4.47 -15.86
CA ALA A 51 -10.81 3.74 -15.19
C ALA A 51 -11.10 3.57 -13.69
N HIS A 52 -11.48 4.65 -13.00
CA HIS A 52 -11.83 4.61 -11.58
C HIS A 52 -13.03 3.69 -11.31
N LYS A 53 -14.05 3.73 -12.18
CA LYS A 53 -15.18 2.82 -12.05
C LYS A 53 -14.75 1.35 -12.13
N ARG A 54 -13.91 1.00 -13.11
CA ARG A 54 -13.41 -0.38 -13.27
C ARG A 54 -12.57 -0.82 -12.07
N LEU A 55 -11.73 0.07 -11.53
CA LEU A 55 -10.95 -0.22 -10.31
C LEU A 55 -11.87 -0.42 -9.10
N SER A 56 -12.93 0.38 -8.97
CA SER A 56 -13.93 0.21 -7.90
C SER A 56 -14.70 -1.10 -8.04
N ASP A 57 -15.09 -1.47 -9.26
CA ASP A 57 -15.75 -2.76 -9.53
C ASP A 57 -14.82 -3.94 -9.19
N ALA A 58 -13.54 -3.84 -9.53
CA ALA A 58 -12.53 -4.83 -9.21
C ALA A 58 -12.27 -4.93 -7.68
N LEU A 59 -12.28 -3.80 -6.96
CA LEU A 59 -12.15 -3.79 -5.50
C LEU A 59 -13.31 -4.54 -4.84
N ALA A 60 -14.55 -4.35 -5.32
CA ALA A 60 -15.70 -5.08 -4.80
C ALA A 60 -15.54 -6.60 -4.98
N VAL A 61 -14.99 -7.04 -6.11
CA VAL A 61 -14.70 -8.47 -6.36
C VAL A 61 -13.58 -8.96 -5.44
N HIS A 62 -12.54 -8.15 -5.21
CA HIS A 62 -11.47 -8.46 -4.28
C HIS A 62 -11.99 -8.61 -2.84
N ASP A 63 -12.91 -7.76 -2.41
CA ASP A 63 -13.55 -7.86 -1.08
C ASP A 63 -14.33 -9.16 -0.90
N GLU A 64 -14.98 -9.67 -1.96
CA GLU A 64 -15.61 -10.99 -1.93
C GLU A 64 -14.59 -12.11 -1.80
N TRP A 65 -13.46 -12.00 -2.49
CA TRP A 65 -12.36 -12.96 -2.38
C TRP A 65 -11.78 -13.02 -0.97
N GLU A 66 -11.58 -11.89 -0.32
CA GLU A 66 -11.08 -11.81 1.05
C GLU A 66 -11.90 -12.61 2.06
N LYS A 67 -13.23 -12.66 1.89
CA LYS A 67 -14.16 -13.36 2.82
C LYS A 67 -13.84 -14.85 2.99
N TYR A 68 -13.34 -15.51 1.94
CA TYR A 68 -12.94 -16.91 2.02
C TYR A 68 -11.79 -17.12 2.99
N TYR A 69 -10.81 -16.23 2.98
CA TYR A 69 -9.65 -16.33 3.88
C TYR A 69 -9.97 -15.80 5.27
N ILE A 70 -10.67 -14.68 5.40
CA ILE A 70 -11.08 -14.12 6.69
C ILE A 70 -11.87 -15.15 7.51
N SER A 71 -12.82 -15.87 6.88
CA SER A 71 -13.63 -16.88 7.55
C SER A 71 -12.87 -18.13 7.96
N ASN A 72 -11.68 -18.34 7.44
CA ASN A 72 -10.80 -19.45 7.76
C ASN A 72 -9.52 -19.04 8.53
N MET A 73 -9.43 -17.78 8.97
CA MET A 73 -8.32 -17.30 9.80
C MET A 73 -8.42 -17.78 11.24
N ASP A 74 -7.28 -18.12 11.80
CA ASP A 74 -7.06 -18.27 13.25
C ASP A 74 -6.58 -16.93 13.83
N PHE A 75 -7.50 -16.15 14.37
CA PHE A 75 -7.19 -14.83 14.92
C PHE A 75 -6.28 -14.87 16.15
N ASN A 76 -6.24 -15.99 16.90
CA ASN A 76 -5.29 -16.15 18.01
C ASN A 76 -3.85 -16.29 17.48
N LYS A 77 -3.65 -17.13 16.47
CA LYS A 77 -2.34 -17.23 15.80
C LYS A 77 -1.93 -15.92 15.14
N SER A 78 -2.87 -15.20 14.51
CA SER A 78 -2.60 -13.89 13.95
C SER A 78 -2.17 -12.88 15.02
N GLY A 79 -2.78 -12.91 16.22
CA GLY A 79 -2.35 -12.09 17.35
C GLY A 79 -0.93 -12.44 17.83
N GLN A 80 -0.62 -13.73 18.00
CA GLN A 80 0.72 -14.18 18.37
C GLN A 80 1.78 -13.78 17.34
N LEU A 81 1.47 -13.96 16.04
CA LEU A 81 2.35 -13.54 14.96
C LEU A 81 2.60 -12.03 14.96
N TYR A 82 1.59 -11.23 15.25
CA TYR A 82 1.76 -9.78 15.42
C TYR A 82 2.74 -9.46 16.55
N ASP A 83 2.62 -10.12 17.71
CA ASP A 83 3.52 -9.90 18.85
C ASP A 83 4.96 -10.30 18.49
N GLU A 84 5.14 -11.42 17.79
CA GLU A 84 6.45 -11.87 17.28
C GLU A 84 7.07 -10.84 16.33
N ILE A 85 6.32 -10.35 15.36
CA ILE A 85 6.78 -9.36 14.38
C ILE A 85 7.10 -8.03 15.06
N THR A 86 6.29 -7.59 15.99
CA THR A 86 6.53 -6.37 16.76
C THR A 86 7.83 -6.49 17.57
N LYS A 87 8.04 -7.63 18.23
CA LYS A 87 9.28 -7.91 18.94
C LYS A 87 10.49 -7.97 18.01
N LEU A 88 10.32 -8.54 16.81
CA LEU A 88 11.38 -8.67 15.81
C LEU A 88 11.80 -7.31 15.24
N LEU A 89 10.82 -6.47 14.87
CA LEU A 89 11.05 -5.18 14.22
C LEU A 89 11.39 -4.07 15.23
N ILE A 90 10.63 -3.97 16.30
CA ILE A 90 10.71 -2.87 17.27
C ILE A 90 11.48 -3.28 18.52
N GLY A 91 11.30 -4.52 19.00
CA GLY A 91 11.92 -5.02 20.22
C GLY A 91 11.57 -4.16 21.43
N HIS A 92 12.61 -3.68 22.13
CA HIS A 92 12.49 -2.78 23.27
C HIS A 92 12.66 -1.30 22.91
N SER A 93 12.78 -0.97 21.63
CA SER A 93 13.01 0.41 21.18
C SER A 93 11.85 1.31 21.58
N ARG A 94 12.20 2.41 22.21
CA ARG A 94 11.29 3.48 22.63
C ARG A 94 12.06 4.79 22.65
N PHE A 95 11.48 5.84 22.13
CA PHE A 95 12.06 7.18 22.12
C PHE A 95 11.16 8.15 22.88
N ASP A 96 11.75 9.04 23.66
CA ASP A 96 11.02 10.08 24.38
C ASP A 96 10.77 11.29 23.45
N LYS A 97 9.90 11.06 22.46
CA LYS A 97 9.49 12.06 21.48
C LYS A 97 8.15 11.71 20.87
N VAL A 98 7.51 12.68 20.25
CA VAL A 98 6.35 12.44 19.38
C VAL A 98 6.86 11.84 18.07
N SER A 99 6.28 10.70 17.69
CA SER A 99 6.60 10.05 16.42
C SER A 99 6.14 10.89 15.23
N VAL A 100 6.94 10.91 14.18
CA VAL A 100 6.55 11.47 12.88
C VAL A 100 6.14 10.33 11.96
N ILE A 101 4.86 10.28 11.61
CA ILE A 101 4.31 9.30 10.67
C ILE A 101 4.10 10.01 9.34
N ARG A 102 4.79 9.55 8.29
CA ARG A 102 4.67 10.08 6.93
C ARG A 102 3.92 9.11 6.06
N HIS A 103 2.82 9.56 5.49
CA HIS A 103 2.02 8.77 4.56
C HIS A 103 2.45 9.02 3.12
N ARG A 104 2.56 7.93 2.34
CA ARG A 104 3.00 7.91 0.94
C ARG A 104 2.25 6.83 0.18
N PHE A 105 2.46 6.78 -1.12
CA PHE A 105 2.04 5.65 -1.96
C PHE A 105 3.24 4.84 -2.39
N LEU A 106 3.07 3.51 -2.42
CA LEU A 106 4.13 2.57 -2.78
C LEU A 106 4.45 2.61 -4.27
N GLY A 107 3.42 2.73 -5.08
CA GLY A 107 3.48 2.69 -6.51
C GLY A 107 2.19 3.22 -7.13
N ALA A 108 1.93 2.83 -8.37
CA ALA A 108 0.73 3.24 -9.10
C ALA A 108 0.23 2.13 -10.04
N SER A 109 -1.08 2.13 -10.29
CA SER A 109 -1.67 1.42 -11.41
C SER A 109 -1.50 2.28 -12.67
N THR A 110 -0.72 1.81 -13.63
CA THR A 110 -0.41 2.55 -14.85
C THR A 110 -1.00 1.86 -16.08
N TYR A 111 -0.96 2.51 -17.24
CA TYR A 111 -1.38 1.91 -18.50
C TYR A 111 -0.49 0.71 -18.94
N ASN A 112 0.69 0.57 -18.35
CA ASN A 112 1.59 -0.57 -18.52
C ASN A 112 1.44 -1.63 -17.40
N GLY A 113 0.42 -1.51 -16.56
CA GLY A 113 0.23 -2.35 -15.39
C GLY A 113 0.70 -1.70 -14.08
N PRO A 114 0.71 -2.47 -12.99
CA PRO A 114 1.17 -1.98 -11.70
C PRO A 114 2.68 -1.73 -11.72
N LEU A 115 3.09 -0.64 -11.08
CA LEU A 115 4.48 -0.24 -10.93
C LEU A 115 4.75 0.09 -9.47
N ASP A 116 5.81 -0.43 -8.90
CA ASP A 116 6.29 -0.07 -7.56
C ASP A 116 7.79 0.25 -7.56
N TYR A 117 8.26 0.80 -6.44
CA TYR A 117 9.66 1.17 -6.24
C TYR A 117 10.24 0.58 -4.94
N ILE A 118 9.75 -0.57 -4.51
CA ILE A 118 10.17 -1.25 -3.26
C ILE A 118 11.69 -1.40 -3.19
N GLU A 119 12.32 -1.89 -4.24
CA GLU A 119 13.78 -2.07 -4.25
C GLU A 119 14.56 -0.75 -4.07
N ASN A 120 14.10 0.32 -4.70
CA ASN A 120 14.71 1.65 -4.54
C ASN A 120 14.50 2.18 -3.11
N LEU A 121 13.25 2.15 -2.62
CA LEU A 121 12.86 2.66 -1.30
C LEU A 121 13.57 1.92 -0.16
N THR A 122 13.88 0.64 -0.36
CA THR A 122 14.48 -0.23 0.67
C THR A 122 15.97 -0.49 0.46
N SER A 123 16.60 0.15 -0.53
CA SER A 123 17.98 -0.14 -0.94
C SER A 123 19.01 0.06 0.19
N GLY A 124 18.81 1.05 1.05
CA GLY A 124 19.69 1.37 2.19
C GLY A 124 19.34 0.64 3.49
N LEU A 125 18.31 -0.18 3.53
CA LEU A 125 17.87 -0.83 4.77
C LEU A 125 18.60 -2.17 4.98
N SER A 126 18.93 -2.46 6.24
CA SER A 126 19.64 -3.68 6.62
C SER A 126 18.71 -4.89 6.82
N LYS A 127 17.42 -4.66 7.11
CA LYS A 127 16.43 -5.70 7.34
C LYS A 127 15.18 -5.44 6.53
N ARG A 128 14.76 -6.42 5.76
CA ARG A 128 13.53 -6.38 4.99
C ARG A 128 12.69 -7.62 5.26
N TYR A 129 11.43 -7.40 5.63
CA TYR A 129 10.47 -8.47 5.91
C TYR A 129 9.40 -8.51 4.82
N PHE A 130 9.32 -9.62 4.14
CA PHE A 130 8.46 -9.89 2.99
C PHE A 130 7.19 -10.59 3.49
N LEU A 131 6.08 -9.86 3.58
CA LEU A 131 4.80 -10.46 3.93
C LEU A 131 4.24 -11.22 2.73
N LYS A 132 4.04 -12.51 2.90
CA LYS A 132 3.32 -13.35 1.95
C LYS A 132 1.95 -13.70 2.54
N GLY A 133 0.99 -13.96 1.65
CA GLY A 133 -0.36 -14.36 2.05
C GLY A 133 -1.41 -13.96 1.02
N ARG A 134 -2.56 -14.60 1.07
CA ARG A 134 -3.70 -14.31 0.19
C ARG A 134 -4.38 -13.00 0.59
N PRO A 135 -5.27 -12.42 -0.24
CA PRO A 135 -6.20 -11.38 0.21
C PRO A 135 -6.93 -11.79 1.48
N GLY A 136 -7.21 -10.85 2.37
CA GLY A 136 -7.92 -11.16 3.62
C GLY A 136 -7.12 -11.88 4.72
N THR A 137 -5.82 -12.18 4.51
CA THR A 137 -4.98 -12.82 5.55
C THR A 137 -4.46 -11.87 6.62
N GLY A 138 -4.86 -10.59 6.58
CA GLY A 138 -4.57 -9.62 7.64
C GLY A 138 -3.26 -8.85 7.48
N LYS A 139 -2.60 -8.88 6.31
CA LYS A 139 -1.34 -8.13 6.06
C LYS A 139 -1.48 -6.65 6.40
N SER A 140 -2.44 -5.96 5.80
CA SER A 140 -2.69 -4.53 6.05
C SER A 140 -3.07 -4.25 7.52
N THR A 141 -3.87 -5.11 8.15
CA THR A 141 -4.24 -4.99 9.56
C THR A 141 -3.00 -5.08 10.47
N LEU A 142 -2.08 -5.99 10.18
CA LEU A 142 -0.81 -6.12 10.87
C LEU A 142 0.03 -4.84 10.73
N LEU A 143 0.16 -4.30 9.52
CA LEU A 143 0.88 -3.06 9.27
C LEU A 143 0.25 -1.87 10.02
N LYS A 144 -1.07 -1.75 10.03
CA LYS A 144 -1.79 -0.69 10.78
C LYS A 144 -1.52 -0.77 12.29
N LYS A 145 -1.55 -1.98 12.87
CA LYS A 145 -1.20 -2.19 14.28
C LYS A 145 0.25 -1.81 14.56
N LEU A 146 1.18 -2.18 13.68
CA LEU A 146 2.59 -1.82 13.80
C LEU A 146 2.79 -0.30 13.82
N VAL A 147 2.08 0.44 12.93
CA VAL A 147 2.10 1.91 12.92
C VAL A 147 1.55 2.50 14.22
N SER A 148 0.50 1.90 14.80
CA SER A 148 -0.02 2.32 16.11
C SER A 148 1.02 2.15 17.21
N GLU A 149 1.71 1.01 17.24
CA GLU A 149 2.79 0.74 18.19
C GLU A 149 3.95 1.73 18.03
N CYS A 150 4.29 2.09 16.80
CA CYS A 150 5.31 3.12 16.52
C CYS A 150 4.91 4.47 17.12
N LYS A 151 3.64 4.86 16.99
CA LYS A 151 3.12 6.11 17.59
C LYS A 151 3.27 6.12 19.11
N GLU A 152 2.93 5.02 19.77
CA GLU A 152 2.99 4.90 21.24
C GLU A 152 4.43 4.87 21.78
N ARG A 153 5.38 4.43 20.95
CA ARG A 153 6.79 4.31 21.33
C ARG A 153 7.68 5.44 20.84
N GLY A 154 7.12 6.47 20.20
CA GLY A 154 7.89 7.60 19.67
C GLY A 154 8.79 7.25 18.50
N ILE A 155 8.49 6.16 17.75
CA ILE A 155 9.26 5.69 16.60
C ILE A 155 8.70 6.34 15.35
N ASN A 156 9.58 6.93 14.53
CA ASN A 156 9.16 7.47 13.23
C ASN A 156 8.86 6.34 12.24
N ALA A 157 7.85 6.54 11.40
CA ALA A 157 7.53 5.59 10.34
C ALA A 157 7.17 6.29 9.03
N GLU A 158 7.57 5.69 7.93
CA GLU A 158 7.05 5.98 6.59
C GLU A 158 6.07 4.87 6.23
N VAL A 159 4.82 5.28 5.97
CA VAL A 159 3.68 4.38 5.77
C VAL A 159 3.25 4.50 4.32
N TYR A 160 3.23 3.38 3.62
CA TYR A 160 2.90 3.34 2.20
C TYR A 160 1.55 2.67 2.00
N HIS A 161 0.64 3.43 1.40
CA HIS A 161 -0.70 3.00 1.09
C HIS A 161 -0.74 2.20 -0.21
N CYS A 162 -1.70 1.30 -0.29
CA CYS A 162 -2.00 0.55 -1.50
C CYS A 162 -2.58 1.49 -2.57
N GLY A 163 -2.08 1.39 -3.78
CA GLY A 163 -2.60 2.16 -4.91
C GLY A 163 -3.98 1.67 -5.40
N PHE A 164 -4.41 0.49 -4.98
CA PHE A 164 -5.70 -0.10 -5.34
C PHE A 164 -6.77 0.16 -4.25
N ASP A 165 -6.43 -0.05 -2.98
CA ASP A 165 -7.25 0.29 -1.81
C ASP A 165 -6.47 1.24 -0.90
N VAL A 166 -6.78 2.54 -0.96
CA VAL A 166 -6.13 3.60 -0.16
C VAL A 166 -6.25 3.36 1.34
N SER A 167 -7.28 2.65 1.78
CA SER A 167 -7.46 2.30 3.18
C SER A 167 -6.48 1.22 3.64
N SER A 168 -5.92 0.45 2.74
CA SER A 168 -4.94 -0.60 3.01
C SER A 168 -3.51 -0.07 3.02
N LEU A 169 -2.63 -0.78 3.73
CA LEU A 169 -1.21 -0.50 3.78
C LEU A 169 -0.43 -1.63 3.13
N ASP A 170 0.54 -1.27 2.30
CA ASP A 170 1.41 -2.21 1.60
C ASP A 170 2.82 -2.24 2.19
N MET A 171 3.31 -1.14 2.82
CA MET A 171 4.64 -1.12 3.41
C MET A 171 4.73 -0.15 4.59
N VAL A 172 5.58 -0.52 5.55
CA VAL A 172 6.05 0.36 6.63
C VAL A 172 7.58 0.33 6.66
N ILE A 173 8.20 1.50 6.57
CA ILE A 173 9.64 1.68 6.79
C ILE A 173 9.84 2.31 8.16
N LEU A 174 10.77 1.77 8.94
CA LEU A 174 11.20 2.25 10.24
C LEU A 174 12.65 2.77 10.12
N PRO A 175 12.86 4.05 9.76
CA PRO A 175 14.18 4.57 9.43
C PRO A 175 15.17 4.46 10.60
N GLU A 176 14.70 4.70 11.83
CA GLU A 176 15.54 4.65 13.04
C GLU A 176 15.96 3.24 13.42
N LEU A 177 15.22 2.23 12.96
CA LEU A 177 15.51 0.81 13.20
C LEU A 177 16.17 0.14 11.98
N ASN A 178 16.37 0.90 10.91
CA ASN A 178 16.98 0.45 9.66
C ASN A 178 16.30 -0.82 9.09
N ALA A 179 14.96 -0.84 9.13
CA ALA A 179 14.13 -1.99 8.80
C ALA A 179 12.87 -1.58 8.04
N CYS A 180 12.32 -2.50 7.26
CA CYS A 180 11.00 -2.37 6.67
C CYS A 180 10.25 -3.70 6.67
N ILE A 181 8.95 -3.61 6.52
CA ILE A 181 8.04 -4.73 6.30
C ILE A 181 7.03 -4.34 5.23
N PHE A 182 6.79 -5.21 4.26
CA PHE A 182 5.93 -4.87 3.12
C PHE A 182 5.20 -6.09 2.55
N ASP A 183 4.05 -5.84 1.93
CA ASP A 183 3.33 -6.84 1.16
C ASP A 183 4.16 -7.24 -0.06
N SER A 184 4.44 -8.52 -0.18
CA SER A 184 5.21 -9.12 -1.27
C SER A 184 4.40 -10.21 -1.98
N THR A 185 3.10 -9.95 -2.16
CA THR A 185 2.19 -10.76 -2.98
C THR A 185 1.84 -10.03 -4.26
N ALA A 186 1.29 -10.73 -5.24
CA ALA A 186 0.87 -10.08 -6.48
C ALA A 186 -0.05 -8.88 -6.19
N PRO A 187 0.15 -7.73 -6.85
CA PRO A 187 1.06 -7.51 -7.98
C PRO A 187 2.51 -7.14 -7.59
N HIS A 188 2.84 -7.00 -6.30
CA HIS A 188 4.16 -6.59 -5.76
C HIS A 188 5.04 -7.80 -5.44
N LEU A 189 5.27 -8.67 -6.44
CA LEU A 189 6.08 -9.87 -6.26
C LEU A 189 7.56 -9.54 -6.15
N HIS A 190 8.08 -9.57 -4.93
CA HIS A 190 9.50 -9.47 -4.63
C HIS A 190 9.97 -10.70 -3.86
N GLU A 191 11.22 -11.09 -4.07
CA GLU A 191 11.82 -12.23 -3.38
C GLU A 191 13.09 -11.79 -2.63
N PRO A 192 13.41 -12.45 -1.51
CA PRO A 192 14.65 -12.22 -0.79
C PRO A 192 15.86 -12.31 -1.70
N SER A 193 16.74 -11.31 -1.63
CA SER A 193 17.91 -11.21 -2.51
C SER A 193 19.20 -10.87 -1.78
N ARG A 194 19.15 -10.58 -0.49
CA ARG A 194 20.32 -10.18 0.32
C ARG A 194 20.21 -10.65 1.76
N THR A 195 21.34 -10.65 2.46
CA THR A 195 21.39 -10.93 3.90
C THR A 195 20.51 -9.94 4.66
N GLY A 196 19.68 -10.44 5.57
CA GLY A 196 18.72 -9.63 6.34
C GLY A 196 17.32 -9.57 5.74
N ASP A 197 17.10 -10.25 4.60
CA ASP A 197 15.77 -10.47 4.05
C ASP A 197 15.13 -11.71 4.67
N GLU A 198 13.87 -11.60 5.12
CA GLU A 198 13.11 -12.69 5.73
C GLU A 198 11.69 -12.72 5.18
N ILE A 199 11.16 -13.92 4.93
CA ILE A 199 9.76 -14.13 4.53
C ILE A 199 8.92 -14.43 5.76
N ILE A 200 7.76 -13.79 5.84
CA ILE A 200 6.71 -14.06 6.84
C ILE A 200 5.44 -14.41 6.07
N ASP A 201 5.07 -15.67 6.06
CA ASP A 201 3.86 -16.14 5.36
C ASP A 201 2.68 -16.22 6.33
N LEU A 202 1.72 -15.30 6.16
CA LEU A 202 0.50 -15.23 6.97
C LEU A 202 -0.48 -16.35 6.63
N TYR A 203 -0.49 -16.80 5.36
CA TYR A 203 -1.37 -17.89 4.97
C TYR A 203 -0.96 -19.18 5.70
N GLU A 204 0.30 -19.55 5.63
CA GLU A 204 0.81 -20.75 6.30
C GLU A 204 0.65 -20.69 7.83
N LYS A 205 0.88 -19.51 8.40
CA LYS A 205 0.88 -19.33 9.87
C LYS A 205 -0.51 -19.16 10.46
N CYS A 206 -1.43 -18.51 9.76
CA CYS A 206 -2.70 -18.02 10.35
C CYS A 206 -3.96 -18.53 9.69
N VAL A 207 -3.90 -19.14 8.49
CA VAL A 207 -5.09 -19.66 7.80
C VAL A 207 -5.18 -21.17 7.98
N LYS A 208 -6.38 -21.71 8.03
CA LYS A 208 -6.60 -23.17 8.08
C LYS A 208 -6.02 -23.84 6.84
N PRO A 209 -5.19 -24.87 6.99
CA PRO A 209 -4.68 -25.63 5.85
C PRO A 209 -5.82 -26.16 4.97
N GLY A 210 -5.60 -26.18 3.66
CA GLY A 210 -6.61 -26.66 2.70
C GLY A 210 -7.68 -25.65 2.33
N THR A 211 -7.53 -24.36 2.72
CA THR A 211 -8.49 -23.31 2.35
C THR A 211 -8.50 -23.05 0.85
N ASP A 212 -7.34 -23.00 0.19
CA ASP A 212 -7.23 -22.80 -1.26
C ASP A 212 -7.93 -23.94 -2.02
N GLU A 213 -7.71 -25.20 -1.60
CA GLU A 213 -8.30 -26.37 -2.22
C GLU A 213 -9.82 -26.42 -2.01
N LYS A 214 -10.27 -26.04 -0.82
CA LYS A 214 -11.70 -26.03 -0.46
C LYS A 214 -12.50 -25.04 -1.31
N TYR A 215 -11.93 -23.90 -1.64
CA TYR A 215 -12.60 -22.83 -2.38
C TYR A 215 -12.02 -22.63 -3.79
N SER A 216 -11.35 -23.65 -4.33
CA SER A 216 -10.64 -23.56 -5.62
C SER A 216 -11.58 -23.20 -6.79
N SER A 217 -12.83 -23.64 -6.77
CA SER A 217 -13.83 -23.31 -7.80
C SER A 217 -14.21 -21.83 -7.74
N GLU A 218 -14.61 -21.36 -6.56
CA GLU A 218 -15.05 -19.98 -6.32
C GLU A 218 -13.92 -18.98 -6.55
N ILE A 219 -12.71 -19.30 -6.07
CA ILE A 219 -11.51 -18.49 -6.30
C ILE A 219 -11.15 -18.47 -7.79
N GLY A 220 -11.31 -19.58 -8.49
CA GLY A 220 -11.07 -19.67 -9.93
C GLY A 220 -12.01 -18.77 -10.74
N GLU A 221 -13.25 -18.64 -10.34
CA GLU A 221 -14.23 -17.74 -10.99
C GLU A 221 -13.92 -16.25 -10.76
N ILE A 222 -13.26 -15.90 -9.65
CA ILE A 222 -12.85 -14.54 -9.32
C ILE A 222 -11.61 -14.11 -10.10
N ASN A 223 -10.70 -15.05 -10.40
CA ASN A 223 -9.40 -14.77 -11.04
C ASN A 223 -9.46 -14.74 -12.59
N ILE A 224 -10.64 -14.73 -13.20
CA ILE A 224 -10.85 -14.57 -14.64
C ILE A 224 -11.07 -13.08 -14.94
#